data_38d9dddd75a134400c39319a9958233e
#
_entry.id   38d9dddd75a134400c39319a9958233e
#
_cell.length_a   1.000
_cell.length_b   1.000
_cell.length_c   1.000
_cell.angle_alpha   90.00
_cell.angle_beta   90.00
_cell.angle_gamma   90.00
#
_symmetry.space_group_name_H-M   'P 1'
#
loop_
_entity.id
_entity.type
_entity.pdbx_description
1 polymer ?
#
loop_
_entity_poly.entity_id
_entity_poly.type
_entity_poly.pdbx_seq_one_letter_code
_entity_poly.pdbx_strand_id
1 'polypeptide(L)'
;LKNAETKGELVGRQLVKHGILDPIESAHIKLLTDGSKTIARRVAAMSGAGRDMEDIEKFVADQITSFLRPMKAKIARTLKNV
;
A
#
# COMPACT_ATOMS: atom_id res chain seq x y z
N LEU A 1 -37.86 6.75 -3.52
CA LEU A 1 -37.18 5.56 -4.01
C LEU A 1 -35.86 5.91 -4.66
N LYS A 2 -35.86 6.81 -5.63
CA LYS A 2 -34.64 7.28 -6.29
C LYS A 2 -33.66 7.95 -5.32
N ASN A 3 -34.19 8.72 -4.37
CA ASN A 3 -33.35 9.39 -3.39
C ASN A 3 -32.65 8.42 -2.43
N ALA A 4 -33.34 7.35 -2.05
CA ALA A 4 -32.77 6.32 -1.19
C ALA A 4 -31.66 5.55 -1.91
N GLU A 5 -31.87 5.21 -3.18
CA GLU A 5 -30.87 4.56 -4.02
C GLU A 5 -29.63 5.45 -4.20
N THR A 6 -29.87 6.74 -4.49
CA THR A 6 -28.79 7.72 -4.65
C THR A 6 -27.95 7.86 -3.37
N LYS A 7 -28.61 7.92 -2.22
CA LYS A 7 -27.90 7.96 -0.92
C LYS A 7 -27.06 6.70 -0.69
N GLY A 8 -27.62 5.54 -1.01
CA GLY A 8 -26.91 4.28 -0.88
C GLY A 8 -25.67 4.23 -1.79
N GLU A 9 -25.79 4.69 -3.02
CA GLU A 9 -24.69 4.78 -3.97
C GLU A 9 -23.60 5.75 -3.48
N LEU A 10 -23.99 6.93 -2.97
CA LEU A 10 -23.04 7.91 -2.44
C LEU A 10 -22.27 7.37 -1.26
N VAL A 11 -22.94 6.70 -0.32
CA VAL A 11 -22.27 6.08 0.84
C VAL A 11 -21.31 4.98 0.37
N GLY A 12 -21.73 4.14 -0.58
CA GLY A 12 -20.88 3.11 -1.15
C GLY A 12 -19.65 3.68 -1.84
N ARG A 13 -19.81 4.74 -2.63
CA ARG A 13 -18.70 5.41 -3.30
C ARG A 13 -17.72 6.04 -2.33
N GLN A 14 -18.24 6.70 -1.29
CA GLN A 14 -17.39 7.29 -0.24
C GLN A 14 -16.62 6.22 0.52
N LEU A 15 -17.28 5.11 0.84
CA LEU A 15 -16.63 3.99 1.51
C LEU A 15 -15.49 3.41 0.68
N VAL A 16 -15.71 3.20 -0.61
CA VAL A 16 -14.68 2.71 -1.54
C VAL A 16 -13.56 3.75 -1.67
N LYS A 17 -13.92 5.02 -1.85
CA LYS A 17 -12.92 6.09 -2.00
C LYS A 17 -12.04 6.21 -0.77
N HIS A 18 -12.63 6.39 0.41
CA HIS A 18 -11.88 6.66 1.64
C HIS A 18 -11.36 5.40 2.32
N GLY A 19 -12.05 4.28 2.16
CA GLY A 19 -11.67 3.03 2.83
C GLY A 19 -10.75 2.14 2.01
N ILE A 20 -10.71 2.29 0.69
CA ILE A 20 -9.95 1.43 -0.21
C ILE A 20 -8.99 2.23 -1.09
N LEU A 21 -9.49 3.21 -1.85
CA LEU A 21 -8.67 3.96 -2.80
C LEU A 21 -7.67 4.89 -2.12
N ASP A 22 -8.07 5.63 -1.09
CA ASP A 22 -7.17 6.52 -0.37
C ASP A 22 -6.01 5.77 0.31
N PRO A 23 -6.24 4.64 1.00
CA PRO A 23 -5.14 3.83 1.52
C PRO A 23 -4.17 3.33 0.44
N ILE A 24 -4.70 2.90 -0.71
CA ILE A 24 -3.88 2.44 -1.84
C ILE A 24 -3.03 3.61 -2.37
N GLU A 25 -3.64 4.77 -2.57
CA GLU A 25 -2.93 5.96 -3.05
C GLU A 25 -1.85 6.40 -2.07
N SER A 26 -2.16 6.43 -0.77
CA SER A 26 -1.20 6.78 0.27
C SER A 26 -0.03 5.81 0.31
N ALA A 27 -0.28 4.51 0.21
CA ALA A 27 0.75 3.48 0.17
C ALA A 27 1.62 3.63 -1.08
N HIS A 28 1.01 3.92 -2.22
CA HIS A 28 1.69 4.13 -3.48
C HIS A 28 2.64 5.32 -3.40
N ILE A 29 2.17 6.45 -2.88
CA ILE A 29 2.97 7.66 -2.70
C ILE A 29 4.13 7.41 -1.75
N LYS A 30 3.89 6.78 -0.61
CA LYS A 30 4.94 6.44 0.36
C LYS A 30 5.98 5.50 -0.25
N LEU A 31 5.54 4.52 -1.02
CA LEU A 31 6.44 3.58 -1.67
C LEU A 31 7.32 4.29 -2.70
N LEU A 32 6.76 5.23 -3.47
CA LEU A 32 7.50 5.98 -4.48
C LEU A 32 8.46 7.00 -3.86
N THR A 33 8.09 7.64 -2.75
CA THR A 33 8.91 8.67 -2.10
C THR A 33 9.92 8.04 -1.14
N ASP A 34 9.43 7.56 0.02
CA ASP A 34 10.29 7.04 1.08
C ASP A 34 10.80 5.63 0.78
N GLY A 35 9.93 4.76 0.25
CA GLY A 35 10.27 3.38 -0.04
C GLY A 35 11.33 3.25 -1.11
N SER A 36 11.20 3.98 -2.20
CA SER A 36 12.18 3.91 -3.30
C SER A 36 13.56 4.36 -2.85
N LYS A 37 13.65 5.41 -2.04
CA LYS A 37 14.92 5.89 -1.49
C LYS A 37 15.55 4.87 -0.55
N THR A 38 14.77 4.33 0.38
CA THR A 38 15.23 3.34 1.35
C THR A 38 15.70 2.08 0.64
N ILE A 39 14.90 1.58 -0.30
CA ILE A 39 15.22 0.37 -1.06
C ILE A 39 16.48 0.59 -1.89
N ALA A 40 16.57 1.71 -2.62
CA ALA A 40 17.72 2.01 -3.47
C ALA A 40 19.02 2.08 -2.67
N ARG A 41 19.02 2.76 -1.51
CA ARG A 41 20.18 2.86 -0.64
C ARG A 41 20.64 1.51 -0.11
N ARG A 42 19.69 0.69 0.34
CA ARG A 42 19.99 -0.64 0.88
C ARG A 42 20.47 -1.60 -0.21
N VAL A 43 19.83 -1.56 -1.37
CA VAL A 43 20.25 -2.39 -2.52
C VAL A 43 21.67 -2.02 -2.94
N ALA A 44 21.98 -0.74 -3.01
CA ALA A 44 23.34 -0.27 -3.34
C ALA A 44 24.36 -0.76 -2.29
N ALA A 45 24.02 -0.68 -1.00
CA ALA A 45 24.89 -1.15 0.07
C ALA A 45 25.09 -2.67 0.02
N MET A 46 24.02 -3.44 -0.22
CA MET A 46 24.08 -4.90 -0.32
C MET A 46 24.89 -5.34 -1.53
N SER A 47 24.71 -4.66 -2.68
CA SER A 47 25.47 -4.92 -3.89
C SER A 47 26.96 -4.65 -3.68
N GLY A 48 27.29 -3.53 -3.01
CA GLY A 48 28.66 -3.19 -2.66
C GLY A 48 29.30 -4.17 -1.68
N ALA A 49 28.49 -4.83 -0.84
CA ALA A 49 28.96 -5.83 0.12
C ALA A 49 29.06 -7.24 -0.49
N GLY A 50 28.76 -7.40 -1.79
CA GLY A 50 28.83 -8.70 -2.48
C GLY A 50 27.70 -9.65 -2.14
N ARG A 51 26.54 -9.12 -1.72
CA ARG A 51 25.35 -9.95 -1.44
C ARG A 51 24.79 -10.55 -2.70
N ASP A 52 24.25 -11.76 -2.59
CA ASP A 52 23.64 -12.47 -3.70
C ASP A 52 22.36 -11.75 -4.17
N MET A 53 22.05 -11.89 -5.47
CA MET A 53 20.82 -11.35 -6.05
C MET A 53 19.57 -11.87 -5.32
N GLU A 54 19.59 -13.13 -4.90
CA GLU A 54 18.49 -13.75 -4.15
C GLU A 54 18.24 -13.04 -2.82
N ASP A 55 19.28 -12.68 -2.09
CA ASP A 55 19.19 -11.91 -0.84
C ASP A 55 18.62 -10.51 -1.09
N ILE A 56 19.04 -9.86 -2.16
CA ILE A 56 18.56 -8.54 -2.55
C ILE A 56 17.07 -8.60 -2.92
N GLU A 57 16.67 -9.59 -3.71
CA GLU A 57 15.26 -9.78 -4.08
C GLU A 57 14.38 -9.99 -2.84
N LYS A 58 14.84 -10.81 -1.91
CA LYS A 58 14.12 -11.06 -0.67
C LYS A 58 13.98 -9.79 0.16
N PHE A 59 15.02 -9.01 0.27
CA PHE A 59 14.99 -7.72 0.99
C PHE A 59 13.99 -6.77 0.34
N VAL A 60 14.01 -6.62 -0.97
CA VAL A 60 13.09 -5.75 -1.70
C VAL A 60 11.64 -6.19 -1.48
N ALA A 61 11.37 -7.49 -1.60
CA ALA A 61 10.03 -8.04 -1.36
C ALA A 61 9.55 -7.77 0.07
N ASP A 62 10.41 -7.96 1.07
CA ASP A 62 10.10 -7.69 2.47
C ASP A 62 9.80 -6.21 2.70
N GLN A 63 10.55 -5.31 2.08
CA GLN A 63 10.33 -3.86 2.21
C GLN A 63 8.99 -3.45 1.58
N ILE A 64 8.68 -3.94 0.40
CA ILE A 64 7.40 -3.65 -0.26
C ILE A 64 6.24 -4.16 0.61
N THR A 65 6.34 -5.38 1.13
CA THR A 65 5.34 -5.95 2.02
C THR A 65 5.15 -5.10 3.27
N SER A 66 6.23 -4.61 3.86
CA SER A 66 6.20 -3.76 5.05
C SER A 66 5.49 -2.44 4.77
N PHE A 67 5.76 -1.80 3.62
CA PHE A 67 5.08 -0.56 3.23
C PHE A 67 3.58 -0.76 2.94
N LEU A 68 3.20 -1.93 2.42
CA LEU A 68 1.80 -2.24 2.10
C LEU A 68 0.98 -2.72 3.31
N ARG A 69 1.63 -3.13 4.38
CA ARG A 69 0.96 -3.67 5.56
C ARG A 69 -0.08 -2.72 6.18
N PRO A 70 0.21 -1.42 6.40
CA PRO A 70 -0.81 -0.48 6.90
C PRO A 70 -1.99 -0.32 5.95
N MET A 71 -1.73 -0.31 4.65
CA MET A 71 -2.78 -0.26 3.62
C MET A 71 -3.70 -1.46 3.73
N LYS A 72 -3.13 -2.67 3.78
CA LYS A 72 -3.91 -3.92 3.90
C LYS A 72 -4.77 -3.93 5.16
N ALA A 73 -4.20 -3.48 6.29
CA ALA A 73 -4.92 -3.41 7.55
C ALA A 73 -6.12 -2.46 7.46
N LYS A 74 -5.94 -1.29 6.84
CA LYS A 74 -7.00 -0.30 6.70
C LYS A 74 -8.11 -0.78 5.75
N ILE A 75 -7.76 -1.41 4.65
CA ILE A 75 -8.71 -2.02 3.71
C ILE A 75 -9.48 -3.14 4.39
N ALA A 76 -8.81 -4.00 5.14
CA ALA A 76 -9.45 -5.09 5.87
C ALA A 76 -10.48 -4.56 6.87
N ARG A 77 -10.18 -3.48 7.60
CA ARG A 77 -11.15 -2.84 8.50
C ARG A 77 -12.36 -2.31 7.75
N THR A 78 -12.14 -1.69 6.60
CA THR A 78 -13.22 -1.16 5.76
C THR A 78 -14.14 -2.28 5.30
N LEU A 79 -13.58 -3.38 4.81
CA LEU A 79 -14.35 -4.54 4.36
C LEU A 79 -15.10 -5.21 5.51
N LYS A 80 -14.52 -5.20 6.70
CA LYS A 80 -15.14 -5.80 7.88
C LYS A 80 -16.37 -5.00 8.35
N ASN A 81 -16.40 -3.70 8.10
CA ASN A 81 -17.49 -2.81 8.48
C ASN A 81 -18.57 -2.67 7.40
N VAL A 82 -18.42 -3.36 6.30
CA VAL A 82 -19.41 -3.44 5.21
C VAL A 82 -20.28 -4.70 5.35
#